data_2f5eb6692479dd0e32d939a8a65ab366
#
_entry.id   2f5eb6692479dd0e32d939a8a65ab366
#
_cell.length_a   1.000
_cell.length_b   1.000
_cell.length_c   1.000
_cell.angle_alpha   90.00
_cell.angle_beta   90.00
_cell.angle_gamma   90.00
#
_symmetry.space_group_name_H-M   'P 1'
#
loop_
_entity.id
_entity.type
_entity.pdbx_description
1 polymer ?
#
loop_
_entity_poly.entity_id
_entity_poly.type
_entity_poly.pdbx_seq_one_letter_code
_entity_poly.pdbx_strand_id
1 'polypeptide(L)'
;MKTLKRLLAILLALTFVGTVLVGCTKTPADTSDQGENSGDPTGDTQRATNEYGEESFYSAIAVDELDFDGEELTVLVRNLKKCSREWFKESTEDELDEAVAMRNAAVEASLNVKMQYEMVPNAGYDDFANNFNGMITDDIISDMHYYDIAANYAYPGAYPSVRDFAANLLDEYTFPYFDFSLPCWNQAIVKNTTINDRLHYISGDLNLSMFDTAMVIWYNKTLYDAKKTDSDPENIQIHALEGRWTYEDLYVWTMVYEDSNGTQGKHADDTYGLSIDHSEPLGEANPHDAIPYAWDLELVLTDNDGSHFFNILGNTKAEEALVKFKNLVYAEGSRQNGSVDNFAAGHYVFWTGTIYPDEDTNMTIREMEDKYGLLPWPKYDEDQENYGTSSEDYYTLMTVLDHAESSIPTKGEAISAYLQLATEESYTSVRGYYFNRIIKPKYFGTDDSEGTVTNSIALFDIIIDNIEFEYWTVYSPQLNNVAWLWRHSVAYSGTLEGLYKTEQALYEEKIEDTDDWLFERGKYSTD
;
A
#
# COMPACT_ATOMS: atom_id res chain seq x y z
N MET A 1 -18.07 -23.99 -31.21
CA MET A 1 -17.12 -24.47 -30.19
C MET A 1 -16.69 -23.33 -29.25
N LYS A 2 -16.47 -22.10 -29.74
CA LYS A 2 -16.13 -20.92 -28.90
C LYS A 2 -17.22 -20.57 -27.87
N THR A 3 -18.48 -20.55 -28.27
CA THR A 3 -19.63 -20.27 -27.40
C THR A 3 -19.84 -21.30 -26.29
N LEU A 4 -19.49 -22.56 -26.52
CA LEU A 4 -19.67 -23.63 -25.54
C LEU A 4 -18.58 -23.58 -24.44
N LYS A 5 -17.38 -23.10 -24.75
CA LYS A 5 -16.30 -22.89 -23.75
C LYS A 5 -16.56 -21.66 -22.88
N ARG A 6 -17.10 -20.58 -23.46
CA ARG A 6 -17.53 -19.37 -22.71
C ARG A 6 -18.72 -19.70 -21.77
N LEU A 7 -19.68 -20.46 -22.23
CA LEU A 7 -20.78 -20.94 -21.39
C LEU A 7 -20.31 -21.87 -20.25
N LEU A 8 -19.23 -22.62 -20.44
CA LEU A 8 -18.69 -23.49 -19.41
C LEU A 8 -17.92 -22.70 -18.34
N ALA A 9 -17.20 -21.64 -18.72
CA ALA A 9 -16.50 -20.75 -17.79
C ALA A 9 -17.49 -19.92 -16.95
N ILE A 10 -18.53 -19.39 -17.57
CA ILE A 10 -19.63 -18.68 -16.89
C ILE A 10 -20.44 -19.63 -15.99
N LEU A 11 -20.62 -20.90 -16.40
CA LEU A 11 -21.32 -21.89 -15.57
C LEU A 11 -20.48 -22.33 -14.36
N LEU A 12 -19.14 -22.34 -14.45
CA LEU A 12 -18.26 -22.62 -13.30
C LEU A 12 -18.24 -21.44 -12.32
N ALA A 13 -18.21 -20.20 -12.79
CA ALA A 13 -18.33 -19.03 -11.94
C ALA A 13 -19.70 -18.95 -11.23
N LEU A 14 -20.79 -19.30 -11.93
CA LEU A 14 -22.14 -19.30 -11.37
C LEU A 14 -22.44 -20.49 -10.44
N THR A 15 -21.72 -21.60 -10.51
CA THR A 15 -21.92 -22.73 -9.60
C THR A 15 -21.31 -22.51 -8.21
N PHE A 16 -20.38 -21.61 -8.05
CA PHE A 16 -19.86 -21.23 -6.73
C PHE A 16 -20.78 -20.24 -5.98
N VAL A 17 -21.63 -19.50 -6.69
CA VAL A 17 -22.63 -18.58 -6.10
C VAL A 17 -23.93 -19.31 -5.69
N GLY A 18 -24.11 -20.58 -6.06
CA GLY A 18 -25.39 -21.30 -6.02
C GLY A 18 -25.68 -22.16 -4.79
N THR A 19 -24.84 -22.23 -3.76
CA THR A 19 -25.03 -23.22 -2.68
C THR A 19 -25.37 -22.69 -1.29
N VAL A 20 -25.74 -21.43 -1.13
CA VAL A 20 -26.25 -20.91 0.17
C VAL A 20 -27.61 -20.19 -0.02
N LEU A 21 -28.62 -20.90 -0.43
CA LEU A 21 -30.02 -20.45 -0.31
C LEU A 21 -30.94 -21.61 0.08
N VAL A 22 -30.90 -21.98 1.35
CA VAL A 22 -32.02 -22.69 1.98
C VAL A 22 -32.25 -22.15 3.39
N GLY A 23 -33.32 -21.43 3.54
CA GLY A 23 -34.04 -21.34 4.81
C GLY A 23 -34.34 -19.96 5.35
N CYS A 24 -35.50 -19.39 4.96
CA CYS A 24 -36.58 -19.09 5.91
C CYS A 24 -37.72 -18.40 5.19
N THR A 25 -38.82 -19.13 5.11
CA THR A 25 -40.14 -18.66 4.67
C THR A 25 -40.77 -17.69 5.68
N LYS A 26 -41.23 -16.53 5.23
CA LYS A 26 -42.39 -15.84 5.78
C LYS A 26 -43.27 -15.24 4.67
N THR A 27 -44.55 -15.50 4.79
CA THR A 27 -45.67 -15.26 3.90
C THR A 27 -46.04 -13.77 3.77
N PRO A 28 -46.66 -13.33 2.65
CA PRO A 28 -46.82 -11.93 2.31
C PRO A 28 -48.09 -11.30 2.88
N ALA A 29 -48.11 -9.98 3.01
CA ALA A 29 -49.33 -9.19 3.12
C ALA A 29 -49.37 -8.19 1.95
N ASP A 30 -50.48 -8.32 1.20
CA ASP A 30 -50.94 -7.43 0.13
C ASP A 30 -51.12 -6.00 0.59
N THR A 31 -50.72 -5.03 -0.25
CA THR A 31 -51.59 -3.90 -0.61
C THR A 31 -51.02 -3.12 -1.79
N SER A 32 -51.87 -3.01 -2.80
CA SER A 32 -51.76 -2.15 -3.98
C SER A 32 -51.73 -0.67 -3.65
N ASP A 33 -50.86 0.10 -4.32
CA ASP A 33 -51.27 1.38 -4.91
C ASP A 33 -50.40 1.80 -6.08
N GLN A 34 -51.06 2.30 -7.13
CA GLN A 34 -50.43 2.81 -8.35
C GLN A 34 -50.13 4.29 -8.20
N GLY A 35 -48.94 4.70 -8.57
CA GLY A 35 -48.56 6.10 -8.72
C GLY A 35 -47.43 6.23 -9.75
N GLU A 36 -47.80 6.66 -10.95
CA GLU A 36 -46.85 7.10 -11.97
C GLU A 36 -45.97 8.21 -11.43
N ASN A 37 -44.66 8.08 -11.58
CA ASN A 37 -43.81 9.26 -11.58
C ASN A 37 -42.62 9.13 -12.54
N SER A 38 -42.46 10.18 -13.28
CA SER A 38 -41.50 10.45 -14.34
C SER A 38 -40.07 10.31 -13.90
N GLY A 39 -39.23 9.71 -14.78
CA GLY A 39 -37.86 9.36 -14.58
C GLY A 39 -36.91 10.51 -14.27
N ASP A 40 -36.05 10.22 -13.34
CA ASP A 40 -34.71 10.81 -13.19
C ASP A 40 -33.71 9.68 -13.45
N PRO A 41 -32.70 9.86 -14.34
CA PRO A 41 -31.74 8.80 -14.63
C PRO A 41 -30.55 8.87 -13.66
N THR A 42 -30.79 8.72 -12.38
CA THR A 42 -29.78 8.30 -11.42
C THR A 42 -30.08 6.87 -11.06
N GLY A 43 -29.52 5.96 -11.83
CA GLY A 43 -29.57 4.54 -11.55
C GLY A 43 -28.92 4.28 -10.20
N ASP A 44 -29.78 4.03 -9.20
CA ASP A 44 -29.40 3.45 -7.93
C ASP A 44 -29.04 1.97 -8.23
N THR A 45 -27.80 1.75 -8.69
CA THR A 45 -27.22 0.42 -8.80
C THR A 45 -27.13 -0.09 -7.36
N GLN A 46 -28.03 -1.01 -6.99
CA GLN A 46 -27.91 -1.76 -5.74
C GLN A 46 -26.50 -2.36 -5.73
N ARG A 47 -25.61 -1.76 -4.93
CA ARG A 47 -24.27 -2.26 -4.73
C ARG A 47 -24.39 -3.63 -4.08
N ALA A 48 -23.93 -4.67 -4.78
CA ALA A 48 -23.88 -6.00 -4.21
C ALA A 48 -22.76 -6.01 -3.16
N THR A 49 -22.93 -6.74 -2.09
CA THR A 49 -21.84 -7.03 -1.15
C THR A 49 -21.23 -8.38 -1.50
N ASN A 50 -19.90 -8.47 -1.43
CA ASN A 50 -19.18 -9.73 -1.58
C ASN A 50 -19.44 -10.66 -0.37
N GLU A 51 -18.88 -11.86 -0.39
CA GLU A 51 -19.04 -12.84 0.69
C GLU A 51 -18.45 -12.38 2.04
N TYR A 52 -17.61 -11.34 2.04
CA TYR A 52 -16.97 -10.73 3.21
C TYR A 52 -17.74 -9.52 3.77
N GLY A 53 -18.85 -9.14 3.13
CA GLY A 53 -19.70 -8.01 3.53
C GLY A 53 -19.24 -6.66 2.98
N GLU A 54 -18.21 -6.64 2.13
CA GLU A 54 -17.71 -5.43 1.48
C GLU A 54 -18.56 -5.10 0.25
N GLU A 55 -18.78 -3.82 -0.04
CA GLU A 55 -19.50 -3.37 -1.23
C GLU A 55 -18.69 -3.72 -2.49
N SER A 56 -19.30 -4.39 -3.46
CA SER A 56 -18.70 -4.65 -4.76
C SER A 56 -18.87 -3.45 -5.67
N PHE A 57 -17.79 -3.07 -6.33
CA PHE A 57 -17.76 -1.99 -7.32
C PHE A 57 -17.36 -2.58 -8.65
N TYR A 58 -18.06 -2.15 -9.70
CA TYR A 58 -17.77 -2.57 -11.06
C TYR A 58 -17.74 -1.37 -11.97
N SER A 59 -16.74 -1.33 -12.85
CA SER A 59 -16.71 -0.37 -13.94
C SER A 59 -17.84 -0.61 -14.94
N ALA A 60 -18.06 0.36 -15.82
CA ALA A 60 -19.04 0.26 -16.88
C ALA A 60 -18.57 -0.60 -18.08
N ILE A 61 -17.51 -1.40 -17.92
CA ILE A 61 -16.96 -2.22 -19.01
C ILE A 61 -17.97 -3.31 -19.40
N ALA A 62 -18.41 -3.25 -20.64
CA ALA A 62 -19.25 -4.28 -21.24
C ALA A 62 -18.39 -5.50 -21.67
N VAL A 63 -17.95 -6.28 -20.70
CA VAL A 63 -16.99 -7.41 -20.90
C VAL A 63 -17.45 -8.38 -21.98
N ASP A 64 -18.75 -8.62 -22.10
CA ASP A 64 -19.33 -9.53 -23.12
C ASP A 64 -19.11 -9.03 -24.56
N GLU A 65 -18.79 -7.75 -24.74
CA GLU A 65 -18.57 -7.12 -26.05
C GLU A 65 -17.08 -7.05 -26.42
N LEU A 66 -16.16 -7.39 -25.48
CA LEU A 66 -14.72 -7.31 -25.67
C LEU A 66 -14.14 -8.68 -26.10
N ASP A 67 -13.27 -8.64 -27.09
CA ASP A 67 -12.50 -9.79 -27.57
C ASP A 67 -11.20 -9.27 -28.23
N PHE A 68 -10.08 -9.41 -27.53
CA PHE A 68 -8.77 -8.96 -28.03
C PHE A 68 -8.00 -10.02 -28.82
N ASP A 69 -8.69 -11.03 -29.37
CA ASP A 69 -8.16 -12.03 -30.31
C ASP A 69 -6.92 -12.82 -29.83
N GLY A 70 -6.70 -12.89 -28.53
CA GLY A 70 -5.56 -13.56 -27.92
C GLY A 70 -4.30 -12.70 -27.87
N GLU A 71 -4.46 -11.36 -27.84
CA GLU A 71 -3.35 -10.41 -27.66
C GLU A 71 -2.50 -10.81 -26.45
N GLU A 72 -1.19 -10.76 -26.64
CA GLU A 72 -0.20 -11.08 -25.60
C GLU A 72 0.26 -9.79 -24.92
N LEU A 73 0.07 -9.72 -23.59
CA LEU A 73 0.52 -8.61 -22.75
C LEU A 73 1.65 -9.08 -21.85
N THR A 74 2.79 -8.40 -21.90
CA THR A 74 3.98 -8.79 -21.14
C THR A 74 4.20 -7.84 -19.96
N VAL A 75 4.26 -8.41 -18.75
CA VAL A 75 4.52 -7.69 -17.52
C VAL A 75 5.93 -7.99 -17.03
N LEU A 76 6.71 -6.95 -16.81
CA LEU A 76 7.98 -7.02 -16.12
C LEU A 76 7.73 -6.99 -14.62
N VAL A 77 8.09 -8.04 -13.87
CA VAL A 77 7.72 -8.25 -12.46
C VAL A 77 8.96 -8.54 -11.61
N ARG A 78 8.96 -8.08 -10.38
CA ARG A 78 9.99 -8.45 -9.41
C ARG A 78 9.86 -9.92 -8.97
N ASN A 79 10.96 -10.66 -9.01
CA ASN A 79 11.04 -12.01 -8.48
C ASN A 79 11.24 -11.99 -6.95
N LEU A 80 10.29 -11.38 -6.25
CA LEU A 80 10.16 -11.41 -4.79
C LEU A 80 8.80 -12.01 -4.46
N LYS A 81 8.73 -12.98 -3.58
CA LYS A 81 7.51 -13.77 -3.33
C LYS A 81 6.27 -12.91 -3.10
N LYS A 82 6.34 -11.90 -2.24
CA LYS A 82 5.20 -11.01 -1.93
C LYS A 82 4.77 -10.11 -3.10
N CYS A 83 5.64 -9.82 -4.05
CA CYS A 83 5.34 -9.01 -5.22
C CYS A 83 4.98 -9.86 -6.44
N SER A 84 5.71 -10.95 -6.69
CA SER A 84 5.42 -11.81 -7.83
C SER A 84 4.06 -12.51 -7.70
N ARG A 85 3.63 -12.89 -6.50
CA ARG A 85 2.33 -13.52 -6.27
C ARG A 85 1.12 -12.64 -6.59
N GLU A 86 1.29 -11.31 -6.63
CA GLU A 86 0.25 -10.38 -7.04
C GLU A 86 -0.16 -10.59 -8.49
N TRP A 87 0.81 -10.98 -9.31
CA TRP A 87 0.71 -11.11 -10.76
C TRP A 87 0.58 -12.54 -11.22
N PHE A 88 1.42 -13.44 -10.70
CA PHE A 88 1.55 -14.78 -11.23
C PHE A 88 1.94 -15.81 -10.20
N LYS A 89 1.28 -16.98 -10.24
CA LYS A 89 1.68 -18.20 -9.55
C LYS A 89 1.43 -19.44 -10.39
N GLU A 90 2.43 -20.31 -10.45
CA GLU A 90 2.31 -21.63 -11.06
C GLU A 90 1.73 -22.67 -10.09
N SER A 91 1.92 -22.49 -8.78
CA SER A 91 1.59 -23.49 -7.78
C SER A 91 0.38 -23.09 -6.95
N THR A 92 -0.48 -24.03 -6.70
CA THR A 92 -1.74 -23.92 -5.97
C THR A 92 -1.64 -24.57 -4.59
N GLU A 93 -0.48 -24.53 -3.94
CA GLU A 93 -0.33 -25.07 -2.58
C GLU A 93 -0.80 -24.08 -1.51
N ASP A 94 -0.90 -22.81 -1.88
CA ASP A 94 -1.38 -21.71 -1.05
C ASP A 94 -2.73 -21.21 -1.59
N GLU A 95 -3.72 -21.09 -0.72
CA GLU A 95 -5.08 -20.68 -1.11
C GLU A 95 -5.13 -19.24 -1.66
N LEU A 96 -4.22 -18.35 -1.25
CA LEU A 96 -4.09 -17.02 -1.84
C LEU A 96 -3.55 -17.09 -3.28
N ASP A 97 -2.53 -17.93 -3.48
CA ASP A 97 -1.98 -18.16 -4.83
C ASP A 97 -3.05 -18.74 -5.76
N GLU A 98 -3.94 -19.61 -5.25
CA GLU A 98 -5.09 -20.12 -5.99
C GLU A 98 -6.09 -19.00 -6.34
N ALA A 99 -6.41 -18.11 -5.38
CA ALA A 99 -7.30 -16.98 -5.62
C ALA A 99 -6.74 -16.04 -6.71
N VAL A 100 -5.46 -15.73 -6.67
CA VAL A 100 -4.77 -14.93 -7.71
C VAL A 100 -4.80 -15.63 -9.06
N ALA A 101 -4.50 -16.94 -9.11
CA ALA A 101 -4.54 -17.71 -10.35
C ALA A 101 -5.97 -17.77 -10.96
N MET A 102 -7.00 -17.90 -10.12
CA MET A 102 -8.40 -17.89 -10.55
C MET A 102 -8.80 -16.52 -11.12
N ARG A 103 -8.43 -15.42 -10.45
CA ARG A 103 -8.63 -14.05 -10.95
C ARG A 103 -8.00 -13.88 -12.33
N ASN A 104 -6.72 -14.20 -12.48
CA ASN A 104 -6.02 -14.07 -13.76
C ASN A 104 -6.72 -14.87 -14.86
N ALA A 105 -7.00 -16.15 -14.60
CA ALA A 105 -7.67 -17.00 -15.58
C ALA A 105 -9.05 -16.50 -15.98
N ALA A 106 -9.82 -15.94 -15.04
CA ALA A 106 -11.14 -15.37 -15.32
C ALA A 106 -11.02 -14.13 -16.21
N VAL A 107 -10.14 -13.18 -15.87
CA VAL A 107 -9.96 -11.94 -16.63
C VAL A 107 -9.37 -12.23 -18.02
N GLU A 108 -8.32 -13.07 -18.12
CA GLU A 108 -7.75 -13.47 -19.41
C GLU A 108 -8.80 -14.13 -20.32
N ALA A 109 -9.64 -15.00 -19.76
CA ALA A 109 -10.68 -15.68 -20.53
C ALA A 109 -11.80 -14.73 -20.97
N SER A 110 -12.17 -13.77 -20.14
CA SER A 110 -13.24 -12.81 -20.44
C SER A 110 -12.87 -11.84 -21.56
N LEU A 111 -11.62 -11.40 -21.57
CA LEU A 111 -11.07 -10.46 -22.56
C LEU A 111 -10.45 -11.15 -23.77
N ASN A 112 -10.21 -12.46 -23.72
CA ASN A 112 -9.41 -13.21 -24.69
C ASN A 112 -8.03 -12.58 -24.91
N VAL A 113 -7.32 -12.30 -23.81
CA VAL A 113 -5.91 -11.89 -23.77
C VAL A 113 -5.05 -13.01 -23.19
N LYS A 114 -3.73 -12.89 -23.32
CA LYS A 114 -2.77 -13.79 -22.69
C LYS A 114 -1.71 -12.97 -21.97
N MET A 115 -1.55 -13.24 -20.67
CA MET A 115 -0.51 -12.60 -19.89
C MET A 115 0.81 -13.36 -19.98
N GLN A 116 1.90 -12.64 -20.18
CA GLN A 116 3.28 -13.12 -20.11
C GLN A 116 3.99 -12.39 -18.97
N TYR A 117 4.86 -13.09 -18.25
CA TYR A 117 5.55 -12.53 -17.09
C TYR A 117 7.05 -12.74 -17.22
N GLU A 118 7.81 -11.62 -17.22
CA GLU A 118 9.26 -11.66 -17.12
C GLU A 118 9.68 -11.33 -15.69
N MET A 119 10.33 -12.29 -15.02
CA MET A 119 10.69 -12.20 -13.62
C MET A 119 12.10 -11.66 -13.44
N VAL A 120 12.26 -10.44 -12.95
CA VAL A 120 13.56 -9.83 -12.64
C VAL A 120 14.06 -10.31 -11.28
N PRO A 121 15.22 -10.98 -11.20
CA PRO A 121 15.77 -11.44 -9.94
C PRO A 121 15.98 -10.30 -8.94
N ASN A 122 15.52 -10.51 -7.71
CA ASN A 122 15.73 -9.56 -6.61
C ASN A 122 17.09 -9.86 -5.95
N ALA A 123 18.15 -9.22 -6.43
CA ALA A 123 19.55 -9.46 -6.00
C ALA A 123 20.10 -8.40 -5.03
N GLY A 124 19.23 -7.59 -4.41
CA GLY A 124 19.56 -6.42 -3.61
C GLY A 124 19.06 -5.14 -4.26
N TYR A 125 18.96 -4.06 -3.47
CA TYR A 125 18.29 -2.83 -3.93
C TYR A 125 18.95 -2.22 -5.17
N ASP A 126 20.24 -1.89 -5.11
CA ASP A 126 20.94 -1.20 -6.21
C ASP A 126 21.01 -2.06 -7.47
N ASP A 127 21.29 -3.35 -7.32
CA ASP A 127 21.37 -4.28 -8.45
C ASP A 127 19.99 -4.47 -9.07
N PHE A 128 18.95 -4.56 -8.24
CA PHE A 128 17.59 -4.73 -8.72
C PHE A 128 17.10 -3.49 -9.49
N ALA A 129 17.22 -2.29 -8.90
CA ALA A 129 16.77 -1.05 -9.52
C ALA A 129 17.50 -0.82 -10.86
N ASN A 130 18.82 -1.03 -10.91
CA ASN A 130 19.60 -0.90 -12.11
C ASN A 130 19.21 -1.94 -13.17
N ASN A 131 19.00 -3.20 -12.78
CA ASN A 131 18.61 -4.25 -13.72
C ASN A 131 17.20 -4.03 -14.26
N PHE A 132 16.22 -3.72 -13.39
CA PHE A 132 14.83 -3.50 -13.79
C PHE A 132 14.69 -2.31 -14.73
N ASN A 133 15.22 -1.16 -14.32
CA ASN A 133 15.19 0.06 -15.14
C ASN A 133 16.07 -0.05 -16.39
N GLY A 134 17.16 -0.84 -16.32
CA GLY A 134 18.00 -1.17 -17.47
C GLY A 134 17.24 -1.98 -18.52
N MET A 135 16.46 -2.99 -18.12
CA MET A 135 15.63 -3.78 -19.04
C MET A 135 14.59 -2.91 -19.76
N ILE A 136 13.92 -1.99 -19.03
CA ILE A 136 12.99 -1.03 -19.64
C ILE A 136 13.72 -0.13 -20.64
N THR A 137 14.89 0.40 -20.24
CA THR A 137 15.68 1.30 -21.08
C THR A 137 16.15 0.61 -22.35
N ASP A 138 16.66 -0.60 -22.24
CA ASP A 138 17.17 -1.39 -23.38
C ASP A 138 16.03 -1.76 -24.34
N ASP A 139 14.86 -2.10 -23.80
CA ASP A 139 13.67 -2.46 -24.60
C ASP A 139 13.19 -1.26 -25.44
N ILE A 140 13.05 -0.09 -24.83
CA ILE A 140 12.56 1.12 -25.52
C ILE A 140 13.62 1.67 -26.50
N ILE A 141 14.89 1.79 -26.09
CA ILE A 141 15.95 2.35 -26.95
C ILE A 141 16.25 1.44 -28.14
N SER A 142 16.09 0.11 -27.97
CA SER A 142 16.29 -0.84 -29.09
C SER A 142 15.04 -1.03 -29.95
N ASP A 143 13.94 -0.33 -29.65
CA ASP A 143 12.67 -0.40 -30.38
C ASP A 143 12.10 -1.85 -30.44
N MET A 144 12.31 -2.60 -29.36
CA MET A 144 11.86 -3.98 -29.29
C MET A 144 10.41 -4.08 -28.84
N HIS A 145 9.97 -3.17 -27.97
CA HIS A 145 8.61 -3.10 -27.42
C HIS A 145 8.13 -4.46 -26.85
N TYR A 146 9.01 -5.10 -26.11
CA TYR A 146 8.76 -6.43 -25.56
C TYR A 146 7.91 -6.38 -24.28
N TYR A 147 8.09 -5.34 -23.45
CA TYR A 147 7.36 -5.16 -22.21
C TYR A 147 6.25 -4.14 -22.36
N ASP A 148 5.06 -4.44 -21.87
CA ASP A 148 3.91 -3.54 -21.90
C ASP A 148 3.69 -2.84 -20.56
N ILE A 149 3.86 -3.59 -19.46
CA ILE A 149 3.61 -3.14 -18.10
C ILE A 149 4.87 -3.40 -17.27
N ALA A 150 5.26 -2.42 -16.47
CA ALA A 150 6.29 -2.56 -15.46
C ALA A 150 5.67 -2.52 -14.07
N ALA A 151 5.69 -3.66 -13.36
CA ALA A 151 5.31 -3.79 -11.96
C ALA A 151 6.55 -3.63 -11.09
N ASN A 152 6.98 -2.38 -10.92
CA ASN A 152 8.25 -2.03 -10.32
C ASN A 152 8.15 -1.89 -8.80
N TYR A 153 9.28 -1.79 -8.17
CA TYR A 153 9.50 -1.34 -6.81
C TYR A 153 9.20 0.16 -6.71
N ALA A 154 8.43 0.58 -5.73
CA ALA A 154 7.92 1.95 -5.68
C ALA A 154 9.03 3.00 -5.67
N TYR A 155 10.09 2.80 -4.87
CA TYR A 155 11.17 3.77 -4.76
C TYR A 155 11.87 4.11 -6.10
N PRO A 156 12.35 3.16 -6.94
CA PRO A 156 12.85 3.48 -8.26
C PRO A 156 11.75 3.53 -9.34
N GLY A 157 10.49 3.32 -8.97
CA GLY A 157 9.37 3.15 -9.90
C GLY A 157 9.07 4.38 -10.75
N ALA A 158 9.41 5.56 -10.28
CA ALA A 158 9.24 6.79 -11.02
C ALA A 158 10.25 7.00 -12.18
N TYR A 159 11.26 6.13 -12.32
CA TYR A 159 12.25 6.21 -13.38
C TYR A 159 11.67 6.26 -14.80
N PRO A 160 10.69 5.41 -15.18
CA PRO A 160 10.15 5.44 -16.54
C PRO A 160 9.52 6.78 -16.93
N SER A 161 8.81 7.46 -16.02
CA SER A 161 8.18 8.73 -16.35
C SER A 161 9.21 9.82 -16.65
N VAL A 162 10.26 9.93 -15.83
CA VAL A 162 11.30 10.94 -16.04
C VAL A 162 12.24 10.64 -17.22
N ARG A 163 12.00 9.57 -17.94
CA ARG A 163 12.72 9.20 -19.17
C ARG A 163 11.83 9.14 -20.40
N ASP A 164 10.59 9.57 -20.29
CA ASP A 164 9.62 9.51 -21.37
C ASP A 164 9.25 8.07 -21.80
N PHE A 165 9.28 7.14 -20.84
CA PHE A 165 9.02 5.73 -21.07
C PHE A 165 7.67 5.28 -20.52
N ALA A 166 6.94 6.16 -19.82
CA ALA A 166 5.66 5.85 -19.22
C ALA A 166 4.50 6.55 -19.96
N ALA A 167 3.48 5.78 -20.31
CA ALA A 167 2.28 6.30 -20.94
C ALA A 167 1.46 7.19 -20.00
N ASN A 168 0.66 8.10 -20.56
CA ASN A 168 -0.35 8.83 -19.81
C ASN A 168 -1.63 8.00 -19.70
N LEU A 169 -1.91 7.46 -18.52
CA LEU A 169 -3.06 6.57 -18.28
C LEU A 169 -4.41 7.31 -18.29
N LEU A 170 -4.41 8.64 -18.32
CA LEU A 170 -5.62 9.47 -18.49
C LEU A 170 -5.93 9.77 -19.97
N ASP A 171 -5.15 9.23 -20.90
CA ASP A 171 -5.49 9.31 -22.33
C ASP A 171 -6.61 8.30 -22.65
N GLU A 172 -7.85 8.78 -22.58
CA GLU A 172 -9.05 7.98 -22.85
C GLU A 172 -9.11 7.39 -24.27
N TYR A 173 -8.34 7.95 -25.21
CA TYR A 173 -8.28 7.41 -26.57
C TYR A 173 -7.43 6.12 -26.61
N THR A 174 -6.33 6.09 -25.88
CA THR A 174 -5.42 4.94 -25.81
C THR A 174 -5.87 3.93 -24.76
N PHE A 175 -6.37 4.42 -23.60
CA PHE A 175 -6.74 3.61 -22.44
C PHE A 175 -8.21 3.84 -22.02
N PRO A 176 -9.19 3.47 -22.84
CA PRO A 176 -10.59 3.87 -22.63
C PRO A 176 -11.28 3.14 -21.46
N TYR A 177 -10.64 2.14 -20.87
CA TYR A 177 -11.30 1.29 -19.88
C TYR A 177 -10.89 1.58 -18.43
N PHE A 178 -9.97 2.51 -18.19
CA PHE A 178 -9.67 2.90 -16.82
C PHE A 178 -10.78 3.75 -16.20
N ASP A 179 -11.19 3.40 -14.99
CA ASP A 179 -12.03 4.23 -14.12
C ASP A 179 -11.32 4.40 -12.77
N PHE A 180 -10.48 5.43 -12.69
CA PHE A 180 -9.71 5.74 -11.49
C PHE A 180 -10.53 6.31 -10.34
N SER A 181 -11.82 6.55 -10.54
CA SER A 181 -12.73 6.96 -9.46
C SER A 181 -13.18 5.80 -8.57
N LEU A 182 -12.95 4.55 -9.01
CA LEU A 182 -13.33 3.37 -8.26
C LEU A 182 -12.37 3.10 -7.09
N PRO A 183 -12.89 2.60 -5.96
CA PRO A 183 -12.12 2.39 -4.73
C PRO A 183 -11.09 1.25 -4.81
N CYS A 184 -11.11 0.44 -5.86
CA CYS A 184 -10.07 -0.56 -6.11
C CYS A 184 -8.72 0.06 -6.51
N TRP A 185 -8.69 1.32 -6.93
CA TRP A 185 -7.48 2.09 -7.15
C TRP A 185 -7.11 2.88 -5.89
N ASN A 186 -5.82 2.94 -5.58
CA ASN A 186 -5.38 3.76 -4.44
C ASN A 186 -5.55 5.25 -4.78
N GLN A 187 -6.51 5.90 -4.10
CA GLN A 187 -6.90 7.27 -4.38
C GLN A 187 -5.79 8.28 -4.03
N ALA A 188 -4.92 7.99 -3.06
CA ALA A 188 -3.80 8.86 -2.72
C ALA A 188 -2.74 8.85 -3.83
N ILE A 189 -2.41 7.68 -4.40
CA ILE A 189 -1.53 7.60 -5.57
C ILE A 189 -2.14 8.36 -6.74
N VAL A 190 -3.39 8.08 -7.10
CA VAL A 190 -4.06 8.75 -8.22
C VAL A 190 -4.03 10.27 -8.04
N LYS A 191 -4.41 10.76 -6.85
CA LYS A 191 -4.45 12.20 -6.56
C LYS A 191 -3.06 12.84 -6.58
N ASN A 192 -2.08 12.24 -5.89
CA ASN A 192 -0.80 12.88 -5.60
C ASN A 192 0.25 12.67 -6.71
N THR A 193 -0.02 11.76 -7.67
CA THR A 193 0.84 11.56 -8.85
C THR A 193 0.19 11.97 -10.16
N THR A 194 -1.06 12.47 -10.14
CA THR A 194 -1.66 13.14 -11.30
C THR A 194 -1.15 14.58 -11.38
N ILE A 195 -0.30 14.85 -12.36
CA ILE A 195 0.34 16.14 -12.54
C ILE A 195 0.02 16.65 -13.95
N ASN A 196 -0.52 17.85 -14.04
CA ASN A 196 -0.90 18.49 -15.31
C ASN A 196 -1.78 17.58 -16.20
N ASP A 197 -2.84 17.00 -15.61
CA ASP A 197 -3.77 16.06 -16.27
C ASP A 197 -3.09 14.81 -16.84
N ARG A 198 -2.02 14.33 -16.18
CA ARG A 198 -1.30 13.11 -16.53
C ARG A 198 -1.10 12.22 -15.32
N LEU A 199 -1.34 10.95 -15.52
CA LEU A 199 -1.13 9.90 -14.56
C LEU A 199 -0.23 8.83 -15.18
N HIS A 200 0.96 8.63 -14.61
CA HIS A 200 1.93 7.66 -15.12
C HIS A 200 2.08 6.44 -14.24
N TYR A 201 1.59 6.51 -13.01
CA TYR A 201 1.72 5.47 -12.00
C TYR A 201 0.41 5.15 -11.36
N ILE A 202 0.20 3.86 -11.13
CA ILE A 202 -0.98 3.36 -10.43
C ILE A 202 -0.57 2.24 -9.46
N SER A 203 -1.32 2.11 -8.39
CA SER A 203 -1.39 0.94 -7.54
C SER A 203 -2.81 0.81 -7.03
N GLY A 204 -3.19 -0.39 -6.64
CA GLY A 204 -4.53 -0.69 -6.18
C GLY A 204 -4.62 -2.10 -5.62
N ASP A 205 -5.82 -2.64 -5.50
CA ASP A 205 -6.06 -3.95 -4.87
C ASP A 205 -5.44 -5.15 -5.61
N LEU A 206 -4.99 -4.94 -6.86
CA LEU A 206 -4.13 -5.89 -7.55
C LEU A 206 -2.82 -6.12 -6.79
N ASN A 207 -2.29 -5.08 -6.14
CA ASN A 207 -0.97 -5.04 -5.51
C ASN A 207 -1.06 -5.21 -4.00
N LEU A 208 -1.13 -6.45 -3.53
CA LEU A 208 -1.25 -6.79 -2.10
C LEU A 208 -0.06 -6.33 -1.27
N SER A 209 1.13 -6.18 -1.88
CA SER A 209 2.33 -5.69 -1.19
C SER A 209 2.16 -4.29 -0.60
N MET A 210 1.27 -3.47 -1.15
CA MET A 210 0.92 -2.17 -0.60
C MET A 210 0.35 -2.29 0.83
N PHE A 211 -0.45 -3.33 1.07
CA PHE A 211 -1.03 -3.59 2.39
C PHE A 211 -0.04 -4.30 3.31
N ASP A 212 0.72 -5.27 2.78
CA ASP A 212 1.71 -6.04 3.54
C ASP A 212 2.74 -5.13 4.22
N THR A 213 3.16 -4.09 3.52
CA THR A 213 4.20 -3.17 3.94
C THR A 213 3.68 -1.93 4.69
N ALA A 214 2.38 -1.84 4.96
CA ALA A 214 1.83 -0.77 5.77
C ALA A 214 2.41 -0.79 7.19
N MET A 215 2.94 0.35 7.63
CA MET A 215 3.66 0.49 8.89
C MET A 215 2.73 0.65 10.07
N VAL A 216 2.94 -0.15 11.10
CA VAL A 216 2.07 -0.26 12.27
C VAL A 216 2.86 -0.36 13.57
N ILE A 217 2.15 -0.30 14.69
CA ILE A 217 2.69 -0.64 16.00
C ILE A 217 1.99 -1.90 16.52
N TRP A 218 2.78 -2.93 16.72
CA TRP A 218 2.36 -4.12 17.45
C TRP A 218 2.55 -3.87 18.95
N TYR A 219 1.60 -4.32 19.79
CA TYR A 219 1.77 -4.23 21.22
C TYR A 219 1.52 -5.54 21.91
N ASN A 220 2.33 -5.82 22.92
CA ASN A 220 2.18 -6.95 23.82
C ASN A 220 1.19 -6.57 24.92
N LYS A 221 -0.04 -7.08 24.80
CA LYS A 221 -1.12 -6.78 25.76
C LYS A 221 -0.80 -7.30 27.15
N THR A 222 -0.17 -8.48 27.27
CA THR A 222 0.20 -9.07 28.56
C THR A 222 1.18 -8.16 29.31
N LEU A 223 2.21 -7.67 28.63
CA LEU A 223 3.16 -6.73 29.21
C LEU A 223 2.53 -5.36 29.49
N TYR A 224 1.71 -4.86 28.58
CA TYR A 224 0.98 -3.60 28.77
C TYR A 224 0.15 -3.66 30.06
N ASP A 225 -0.69 -4.67 30.22
CA ASP A 225 -1.56 -4.83 31.39
C ASP A 225 -0.76 -5.04 32.69
N ALA A 226 0.41 -5.67 32.62
CA ALA A 226 1.28 -5.87 33.77
C ALA A 226 2.02 -4.61 34.24
N LYS A 227 2.27 -3.67 33.33
CA LYS A 227 3.12 -2.49 33.58
C LYS A 227 2.37 -1.16 33.55
N LYS A 228 1.14 -1.11 33.02
CA LYS A 228 0.33 0.12 33.01
C LYS A 228 0.07 0.64 34.41
N THR A 229 -0.05 1.94 34.52
CA THR A 229 -0.37 2.69 35.74
C THR A 229 -1.80 3.22 35.68
N ASP A 230 -2.28 3.82 36.78
CA ASP A 230 -3.60 4.46 36.80
C ASP A 230 -3.73 5.65 35.82
N SER A 231 -2.63 6.14 35.27
CA SER A 231 -2.59 7.23 34.28
C SER A 231 -2.68 6.72 32.85
N ASP A 232 -2.44 5.45 32.63
CA ASP A 232 -2.49 4.86 31.29
C ASP A 232 -3.92 4.43 30.93
N PRO A 233 -4.28 4.40 29.65
CA PRO A 233 -5.58 3.88 29.22
C PRO A 233 -5.81 2.45 29.72
N GLU A 234 -7.01 2.17 30.23
CA GLU A 234 -7.37 0.81 30.66
C GLU A 234 -7.30 -0.18 29.47
N ASN A 235 -7.71 0.25 28.30
CA ASN A 235 -7.57 -0.46 27.04
C ASN A 235 -7.06 0.48 25.95
N ILE A 236 -5.81 0.29 25.54
CA ILE A 236 -5.13 1.15 24.57
C ILE A 236 -5.76 1.07 23.17
N GLN A 237 -6.33 -0.07 22.78
CA GLN A 237 -7.00 -0.20 21.49
C GLN A 237 -8.32 0.57 21.44
N ILE A 238 -9.11 0.53 22.51
CA ILE A 238 -10.33 1.35 22.60
C ILE A 238 -9.96 2.83 22.57
N HIS A 239 -8.90 3.22 23.28
CA HIS A 239 -8.37 4.58 23.27
C HIS A 239 -7.98 5.03 21.85
N ALA A 240 -7.36 4.12 21.08
CA ALA A 240 -7.03 4.37 19.67
C ALA A 240 -8.29 4.44 18.79
N LEU A 241 -9.27 3.55 18.97
CA LEU A 241 -10.54 3.57 18.24
C LEU A 241 -11.36 4.84 18.48
N GLU A 242 -11.20 5.46 19.66
CA GLU A 242 -11.79 6.76 20.00
C GLU A 242 -10.98 7.96 19.46
N GLY A 243 -9.93 7.71 18.68
CA GLY A 243 -9.09 8.75 18.07
C GLY A 243 -8.17 9.48 19.05
N ARG A 244 -7.91 8.91 20.24
CA ARG A 244 -7.14 9.55 21.31
C ARG A 244 -5.70 9.07 21.45
N TRP A 245 -5.28 8.06 20.70
CA TRP A 245 -3.93 7.51 20.70
C TRP A 245 -2.95 8.51 20.06
N THR A 246 -2.06 9.09 20.87
CA THR A 246 -1.16 10.18 20.48
C THR A 246 0.31 9.87 20.81
N TYR A 247 1.21 10.73 20.33
CA TYR A 247 2.62 10.70 20.70
C TYR A 247 2.83 10.64 22.22
N GLU A 248 2.10 11.44 22.99
CA GLU A 248 2.27 11.53 24.44
C GLU A 248 1.96 10.18 25.11
N ASP A 249 0.97 9.44 24.61
CA ASP A 249 0.64 8.11 25.12
C ASP A 249 1.75 7.10 24.85
N LEU A 250 2.40 7.17 23.68
CA LEU A 250 3.54 6.28 23.36
C LEU A 250 4.80 6.70 24.11
N TYR A 251 5.02 8.02 24.28
CA TYR A 251 6.25 8.55 24.87
C TYR A 251 6.45 8.09 26.32
N VAL A 252 5.39 8.01 27.13
CA VAL A 252 5.51 7.56 28.53
C VAL A 252 6.09 6.16 28.63
N TRP A 253 5.83 5.30 27.67
CA TRP A 253 6.35 3.93 27.61
C TRP A 253 7.83 3.84 27.28
N THR A 254 8.41 4.86 26.67
CA THR A 254 9.85 4.92 26.42
C THR A 254 10.70 5.04 27.69
N MET A 255 10.06 5.21 28.85
CA MET A 255 10.71 5.19 30.16
C MET A 255 10.74 3.79 30.80
N VAL A 256 10.03 2.83 30.23
CA VAL A 256 9.96 1.47 30.77
C VAL A 256 11.19 0.68 30.32
N TYR A 257 12.04 0.30 31.29
CA TYR A 257 13.18 -0.57 31.08
C TYR A 257 13.38 -1.49 32.30
N GLU A 258 13.61 -2.77 32.05
CA GLU A 258 13.96 -3.72 33.10
C GLU A 258 15.12 -4.61 32.62
N ASP A 259 16.19 -4.67 33.41
CA ASP A 259 17.28 -5.62 33.24
C ASP A 259 16.78 -7.02 33.64
N SER A 260 16.52 -7.88 32.64
CA SER A 260 15.90 -9.19 32.83
C SER A 260 16.86 -10.24 33.37
N ASN A 261 18.16 -10.04 33.27
CA ASN A 261 19.19 -11.03 33.58
C ASN A 261 20.25 -10.55 34.61
N GLY A 262 20.19 -9.28 35.07
CA GLY A 262 21.14 -8.72 36.03
C GLY A 262 22.53 -8.51 35.44
N THR A 263 22.66 -8.41 34.13
CA THR A 263 23.94 -8.15 33.45
C THR A 263 24.18 -6.64 33.28
N GLN A 264 25.44 -6.27 33.19
CA GLN A 264 25.77 -4.85 32.99
C GLN A 264 25.52 -4.43 31.53
N GLY A 265 24.70 -3.41 31.32
CA GLY A 265 24.37 -2.85 30.01
C GLY A 265 22.99 -3.27 29.51
N LYS A 266 22.58 -2.76 28.36
CA LYS A 266 21.31 -3.05 27.71
C LYS A 266 21.47 -4.24 26.74
N HIS A 267 20.65 -5.26 26.89
CA HIS A 267 20.70 -6.49 26.11
C HIS A 267 19.38 -6.70 25.35
N ALA A 268 19.39 -7.55 24.32
CA ALA A 268 18.23 -7.81 23.50
C ALA A 268 17.09 -8.55 24.24
N ASP A 269 17.46 -9.27 25.30
CA ASP A 269 16.58 -10.03 26.18
C ASP A 269 16.08 -9.25 27.41
N ASP A 270 16.46 -7.96 27.53
CA ASP A 270 15.86 -7.08 28.54
C ASP A 270 14.44 -6.66 28.11
N THR A 271 13.67 -6.16 29.09
CA THR A 271 12.35 -5.63 28.79
C THR A 271 12.39 -4.14 28.49
N TYR A 272 11.81 -3.76 27.35
CA TYR A 272 11.71 -2.36 26.88
C TYR A 272 10.26 -1.96 26.69
N GLY A 273 9.97 -0.71 26.93
CA GLY A 273 8.66 -0.15 26.65
C GLY A 273 8.39 0.01 25.15
N LEU A 274 9.41 0.36 24.38
CA LEU A 274 9.29 0.56 22.92
C LEU A 274 10.49 -0.05 22.20
N SER A 275 10.25 -0.69 21.08
CA SER A 275 11.30 -1.04 20.14
C SER A 275 11.04 -0.37 18.79
N ILE A 276 12.01 0.41 18.33
CA ILE A 276 12.02 1.06 17.00
C ILE A 276 13.26 0.58 16.27
N ASP A 277 13.09 0.01 15.10
CA ASP A 277 14.24 -0.31 14.27
C ASP A 277 14.92 0.99 13.78
N HIS A 278 16.20 1.09 14.00
CA HIS A 278 17.05 2.25 13.65
C HIS A 278 18.44 1.79 13.20
N SER A 279 18.54 0.56 12.70
CA SER A 279 19.83 -0.08 12.43
C SER A 279 20.58 0.54 11.26
N GLU A 280 19.86 1.03 10.26
CA GLU A 280 20.44 1.47 8.99
C GLU A 280 19.81 2.82 8.54
N PRO A 281 20.30 3.96 8.99
CA PRO A 281 19.73 5.26 8.61
C PRO A 281 19.92 5.59 7.12
N LEU A 282 20.71 4.82 6.39
CA LEU A 282 21.06 5.03 4.99
C LEU A 282 20.59 3.89 4.07
N GLY A 283 19.88 2.90 4.63
CA GLY A 283 19.51 1.69 3.91
C GLY A 283 18.04 1.64 3.54
N GLU A 284 17.46 0.47 3.73
CA GLU A 284 16.08 0.13 3.42
C GLU A 284 15.06 1.00 4.17
N ALA A 285 13.82 1.02 3.71
CA ALA A 285 12.70 1.65 4.38
C ALA A 285 12.62 1.17 5.84
N ASN A 286 12.32 2.09 6.74
CA ASN A 286 12.27 1.78 8.16
C ASN A 286 11.15 2.59 8.86
N PRO A 287 10.84 2.29 10.12
CA PRO A 287 9.77 2.96 10.87
C PRO A 287 9.88 4.49 10.94
N HIS A 288 11.03 5.08 10.65
CA HIS A 288 11.18 6.54 10.57
C HIS A 288 10.30 7.14 9.47
N ASP A 289 10.12 6.41 8.38
CA ASP A 289 9.36 6.88 7.22
C ASP A 289 7.85 6.96 7.50
N ALA A 290 7.38 6.32 8.56
CA ALA A 290 6.00 6.45 8.99
C ALA A 290 5.68 7.85 9.52
N ILE A 291 6.64 8.53 10.13
CA ILE A 291 6.40 9.76 10.88
C ILE A 291 5.90 10.94 10.04
N PRO A 292 6.47 11.24 8.87
CA PRO A 292 5.94 12.31 8.03
C PRO A 292 4.44 12.16 7.72
N TYR A 293 3.98 10.94 7.53
CA TYR A 293 2.57 10.59 7.29
C TYR A 293 1.76 10.55 8.58
N ALA A 294 2.24 9.78 9.55
CA ALA A 294 1.53 9.60 10.83
C ALA A 294 1.27 10.92 11.56
N TRP A 295 2.13 11.91 11.36
CA TRP A 295 2.04 13.22 11.99
C TRP A 295 1.72 14.35 11.03
N ASP A 296 1.39 14.05 9.78
CA ASP A 296 0.95 15.02 8.77
C ASP A 296 1.91 16.23 8.71
N LEU A 297 3.18 15.97 8.33
CA LEU A 297 4.23 16.99 8.37
C LEU A 297 4.27 17.91 7.15
N GLU A 298 3.56 17.59 6.10
CA GLU A 298 3.46 18.40 4.87
C GLU A 298 4.84 18.90 4.38
N LEU A 299 5.80 17.97 4.18
CA LEU A 299 7.17 18.32 3.81
C LEU A 299 7.30 18.87 2.40
N VAL A 300 6.36 18.58 1.52
CA VAL A 300 6.21 19.15 0.19
C VAL A 300 4.78 19.64 0.04
N LEU A 301 4.62 20.80 -0.55
CA LEU A 301 3.30 21.39 -0.85
C LEU A 301 3.18 21.65 -2.36
N THR A 302 1.95 21.74 -2.81
CA THR A 302 1.61 22.10 -4.18
C THR A 302 1.10 23.54 -4.24
N ASP A 303 1.64 24.37 -5.13
CA ASP A 303 1.17 25.75 -5.34
C ASP A 303 -0.09 25.78 -6.24
N ASN A 304 -0.67 26.94 -6.38
CA ASN A 304 -1.92 27.15 -7.14
C ASN A 304 -1.81 26.85 -8.66
N ASP A 305 -0.61 26.84 -9.19
CA ASP A 305 -0.33 26.47 -10.59
C ASP A 305 0.00 24.97 -10.76
N GLY A 306 -0.01 24.21 -9.66
CA GLY A 306 0.26 22.79 -9.64
C GLY A 306 1.74 22.43 -9.43
N SER A 307 2.65 23.42 -9.38
CA SER A 307 4.06 23.17 -9.08
C SER A 307 4.28 22.79 -7.62
N HIS A 308 5.34 22.03 -7.36
CA HIS A 308 5.67 21.57 -6.01
C HIS A 308 6.83 22.35 -5.41
N PHE A 309 6.82 22.48 -4.10
CA PHE A 309 7.93 23.09 -3.38
C PHE A 309 8.13 22.47 -2.00
N PHE A 310 9.39 22.51 -1.51
CA PHE A 310 9.70 22.00 -0.18
C PHE A 310 9.23 22.94 0.92
N ASN A 311 8.37 22.45 1.79
CA ASN A 311 7.89 23.14 2.98
C ASN A 311 8.71 22.76 4.21
N ILE A 312 10.05 22.94 4.13
CA ILE A 312 10.98 22.59 5.20
C ILE A 312 11.44 23.84 5.94
N LEU A 313 11.73 24.92 5.19
CA LEU A 313 12.20 26.17 5.79
C LEU A 313 11.08 26.84 6.60
N GLY A 314 11.28 26.93 7.92
CA GLY A 314 10.31 27.53 8.83
C GLY A 314 9.12 26.62 9.15
N ASN A 315 9.13 25.35 8.77
CA ASN A 315 8.13 24.37 9.19
C ASN A 315 8.37 23.98 10.65
N THR A 316 7.76 24.71 11.56
CA THR A 316 7.93 24.51 13.01
C THR A 316 7.39 23.17 13.46
N LYS A 317 6.28 22.68 12.87
CA LYS A 317 5.70 21.36 13.19
C LYS A 317 6.69 20.23 12.86
N ALA A 318 7.35 20.29 11.69
CA ALA A 318 8.34 19.28 11.31
C ALA A 318 9.58 19.29 12.23
N GLU A 319 10.07 20.45 12.64
CA GLU A 319 11.18 20.55 13.59
C GLU A 319 10.82 20.04 14.99
N GLU A 320 9.64 20.37 15.50
CA GLU A 320 9.14 19.84 16.76
C GLU A 320 8.91 18.32 16.69
N ALA A 321 8.35 17.84 15.58
CA ALA A 321 8.17 16.42 15.29
C ALA A 321 9.51 15.66 15.31
N LEU A 322 10.55 16.25 14.71
CA LEU A 322 11.91 15.67 14.76
C LEU A 322 12.41 15.51 16.21
N VAL A 323 12.20 16.52 17.05
CA VAL A 323 12.57 16.43 18.46
C VAL A 323 11.76 15.37 19.19
N LYS A 324 10.45 15.34 18.99
CA LYS A 324 9.55 14.32 19.57
C LYS A 324 9.98 12.92 19.16
N PHE A 325 10.25 12.70 17.88
CA PHE A 325 10.63 11.39 17.38
C PHE A 325 12.01 10.95 17.88
N LYS A 326 13.00 11.86 17.93
CA LYS A 326 14.28 11.58 18.58
C LYS A 326 14.10 11.16 20.05
N ASN A 327 13.16 11.77 20.75
CA ASN A 327 12.86 11.38 22.14
C ASN A 327 12.30 9.95 22.22
N LEU A 328 11.52 9.50 21.23
CA LEU A 328 11.08 8.10 21.18
C LEU A 328 12.27 7.16 20.90
N VAL A 329 13.11 7.49 19.91
CA VAL A 329 14.20 6.61 19.45
C VAL A 329 15.30 6.45 20.49
N TYR A 330 15.70 7.55 21.16
CA TYR A 330 16.90 7.59 22.01
C TYR A 330 16.59 7.55 23.52
N ALA A 331 15.35 7.31 23.91
CA ALA A 331 14.98 7.19 25.31
C ALA A 331 15.58 5.95 25.99
N GLU A 332 15.58 5.92 27.31
CA GLU A 332 16.15 4.82 28.09
C GLU A 332 15.42 3.50 27.88
N GLY A 333 14.11 3.50 27.85
CA GLY A 333 13.26 2.33 27.62
C GLY A 333 12.98 2.05 26.16
N SER A 334 13.73 2.69 25.24
CA SER A 334 13.66 2.38 23.82
C SER A 334 14.79 1.47 23.39
N ARG A 335 14.43 0.43 22.65
CA ARG A 335 15.36 -0.49 22.01
C ARG A 335 15.48 -0.15 20.54
N GLN A 336 16.69 0.18 20.11
CA GLN A 336 17.04 0.30 18.69
C GLN A 336 17.36 -1.11 18.16
N ASN A 337 16.97 -1.39 16.93
CA ASN A 337 17.23 -2.68 16.25
C ASN A 337 16.56 -3.87 16.94
N GLY A 338 15.32 -3.71 17.37
CA GLY A 338 14.51 -4.80 17.88
C GLY A 338 13.91 -5.62 16.75
N SER A 339 13.98 -6.95 16.88
CA SER A 339 13.41 -7.89 15.92
C SER A 339 12.00 -8.34 16.32
N VAL A 340 11.26 -8.85 15.33
CA VAL A 340 9.98 -9.55 15.56
C VAL A 340 10.13 -10.72 16.52
N ASP A 341 11.25 -11.45 16.46
CA ASP A 341 11.52 -12.59 17.35
C ASP A 341 11.61 -12.16 18.82
N ASN A 342 12.27 -11.03 19.09
CA ASN A 342 12.36 -10.48 20.44
C ASN A 342 11.00 -9.95 20.93
N PHE A 343 10.18 -9.38 20.04
CA PHE A 343 8.81 -9.01 20.37
C PHE A 343 7.98 -10.25 20.73
N ALA A 344 8.04 -11.28 19.89
CA ALA A 344 7.34 -12.55 20.12
C ALA A 344 7.83 -13.28 21.38
N ALA A 345 9.09 -13.11 21.77
CA ALA A 345 9.65 -13.61 23.02
C ALA A 345 9.22 -12.80 24.27
N GLY A 346 8.44 -11.72 24.10
CA GLY A 346 7.91 -10.93 25.21
C GLY A 346 8.88 -9.89 25.78
N HIS A 347 9.81 -9.38 24.98
CA HIS A 347 10.80 -8.37 25.43
C HIS A 347 10.37 -6.93 25.20
N TYR A 348 9.34 -6.67 24.41
CA TYR A 348 8.89 -5.31 24.10
C TYR A 348 7.41 -5.14 24.40
N VAL A 349 7.04 -4.00 25.04
CA VAL A 349 5.62 -3.63 25.20
C VAL A 349 5.06 -3.18 23.85
N PHE A 350 5.78 -2.31 23.14
CA PHE A 350 5.46 -1.86 21.78
C PHE A 350 6.62 -2.16 20.84
N TRP A 351 6.29 -2.61 19.63
CA TRP A 351 7.25 -2.87 18.57
C TRP A 351 6.74 -2.27 17.25
N THR A 352 7.60 -1.51 16.56
CA THR A 352 7.29 -0.96 15.26
C THR A 352 7.61 -1.98 14.17
N GLY A 353 6.68 -2.18 13.25
CA GLY A 353 6.83 -3.13 12.17
C GLY A 353 5.79 -2.88 11.08
N THR A 354 5.61 -3.87 10.22
CA THR A 354 4.58 -3.85 9.17
C THR A 354 3.42 -4.75 9.52
N ILE A 355 2.32 -4.66 8.75
CA ILE A 355 1.16 -5.56 8.92
C ILE A 355 1.54 -7.02 8.70
N TYR A 356 2.44 -7.29 7.74
CA TYR A 356 2.95 -8.62 7.47
C TYR A 356 4.44 -8.72 7.84
N PRO A 357 4.76 -8.84 9.14
CA PRO A 357 6.15 -8.82 9.61
C PRO A 357 6.93 -10.10 9.29
N ASP A 358 6.22 -11.17 8.93
CA ASP A 358 6.79 -12.50 8.76
C ASP A 358 6.82 -12.92 7.30
N GLU A 359 7.97 -12.94 6.68
CA GLU A 359 8.09 -13.47 5.31
C GLU A 359 8.13 -15.00 5.26
N ASP A 360 8.65 -15.68 6.28
CA ASP A 360 8.70 -17.15 6.37
C ASP A 360 8.88 -17.69 7.79
N THR A 361 8.11 -18.68 8.13
CA THR A 361 8.32 -19.93 8.87
C THR A 361 9.12 -19.95 10.19
N ASN A 362 9.81 -18.92 10.60
CA ASN A 362 10.49 -18.86 11.88
C ASN A 362 9.62 -18.16 12.93
N MET A 363 9.92 -18.31 14.20
CA MET A 363 9.13 -17.77 15.31
C MET A 363 8.52 -16.41 14.99
N THR A 364 7.23 -16.34 15.03
CA THR A 364 6.46 -15.23 14.53
C THR A 364 5.54 -14.72 15.62
N ILE A 365 5.02 -13.53 15.47
CA ILE A 365 3.97 -12.97 16.33
C ILE A 365 2.85 -14.01 16.60
N ARG A 366 2.51 -14.83 15.61
CA ARG A 366 1.45 -15.86 15.71
C ARG A 366 1.68 -16.94 16.75
N GLU A 367 2.95 -17.25 17.04
CA GLU A 367 3.34 -18.29 18.00
C GLU A 367 3.61 -17.71 19.40
N MET A 368 3.38 -16.40 19.55
CA MET A 368 3.58 -15.68 20.80
C MET A 368 2.67 -16.23 21.91
N GLU A 369 3.24 -16.54 23.07
CA GLU A 369 2.46 -16.99 24.24
C GLU A 369 1.68 -15.85 24.88
N ASP A 370 2.22 -14.62 24.83
CA ASP A 370 1.58 -13.42 25.33
C ASP A 370 0.43 -12.99 24.41
N LYS A 371 -0.59 -12.37 24.99
CA LYS A 371 -1.62 -11.68 24.21
C LYS A 371 -1.04 -10.43 23.58
N TYR A 372 -1.41 -10.16 22.36
CA TYR A 372 -0.93 -9.01 21.61
C TYR A 372 -2.04 -8.42 20.72
N GLY A 373 -1.79 -7.27 20.17
CA GLY A 373 -2.72 -6.58 19.27
C GLY A 373 -2.02 -5.59 18.37
N LEU A 374 -2.82 -4.94 17.52
CA LEU A 374 -2.41 -3.96 16.52
C LEU A 374 -2.86 -2.55 16.93
N LEU A 375 -2.02 -1.56 16.62
CA LEU A 375 -2.30 -0.14 16.75
C LEU A 375 -1.79 0.59 15.48
N PRO A 376 -2.44 1.66 15.05
CA PRO A 376 -1.83 2.59 14.10
C PRO A 376 -0.63 3.31 14.75
N TRP A 377 0.20 3.97 13.95
CA TRP A 377 1.10 4.98 14.50
C TRP A 377 0.28 6.06 15.21
N PRO A 378 0.74 6.55 16.40
CA PRO A 378 0.00 7.56 17.14
C PRO A 378 -0.05 8.86 16.36
N LYS A 379 -1.12 9.63 16.54
CA LYS A 379 -1.23 11.00 16.05
C LYS A 379 -0.18 11.90 16.73
N TYR A 380 0.15 13.02 16.07
CA TYR A 380 1.04 14.02 16.64
C TYR A 380 0.49 14.58 17.97
N ASP A 381 -0.81 14.87 18.00
CA ASP A 381 -1.59 15.33 19.15
C ASP A 381 -3.09 15.02 18.96
N GLU A 382 -3.92 15.47 19.91
CA GLU A 382 -5.38 15.25 19.86
C GLU A 382 -6.09 16.09 18.78
N ASP A 383 -5.49 17.18 18.31
CA ASP A 383 -6.08 18.07 17.30
C ASP A 383 -5.97 17.48 15.89
N GLN A 384 -5.06 16.55 15.66
CA GLN A 384 -4.95 15.83 14.39
C GLN A 384 -6.18 14.94 14.19
N GLU A 385 -6.80 14.99 13.00
CA GLU A 385 -8.06 14.29 12.72
C GLU A 385 -7.87 12.77 12.61
N ASN A 386 -7.00 12.32 11.72
CA ASN A 386 -6.84 10.92 11.34
C ASN A 386 -5.47 10.36 11.74
N TYR A 387 -5.38 9.03 11.78
CA TYR A 387 -4.10 8.32 11.83
C TYR A 387 -3.57 8.18 10.40
N GLY A 388 -2.48 8.85 10.06
CA GLY A 388 -1.81 8.63 8.79
C GLY A 388 -1.01 7.33 8.80
N THR A 389 -1.04 6.61 7.70
CA THR A 389 -0.30 5.35 7.52
C THR A 389 0.55 5.43 6.27
N SER A 390 1.84 5.10 6.37
CA SER A 390 2.71 4.88 5.23
C SER A 390 2.88 3.40 4.95
N SER A 391 3.15 3.06 3.70
CA SER A 391 3.73 1.76 3.34
C SER A 391 5.22 1.91 3.11
N GLU A 392 6.00 0.90 3.48
CA GLU A 392 7.40 0.83 3.05
C GLU A 392 7.48 0.92 1.53
N ASP A 393 8.52 1.54 1.04
CA ASP A 393 8.73 1.77 -0.39
C ASP A 393 8.94 0.47 -1.23
N TYR A 394 8.70 -0.69 -0.60
CA TYR A 394 8.71 -2.03 -1.20
C TYR A 394 7.45 -2.41 -1.98
N TYR A 395 6.35 -1.69 -1.84
CA TYR A 395 5.12 -2.03 -2.56
C TYR A 395 5.30 -1.94 -4.08
N THR A 396 4.38 -2.59 -4.81
CA THR A 396 4.39 -2.57 -6.27
C THR A 396 3.72 -1.29 -6.78
N LEU A 397 4.50 -0.50 -7.54
CA LEU A 397 4.02 0.62 -8.33
C LEU A 397 4.02 0.21 -9.80
N MET A 398 2.86 0.32 -10.44
CA MET A 398 2.69 -0.06 -11.84
C MET A 398 2.82 1.14 -12.76
N THR A 399 3.42 0.93 -13.92
CA THR A 399 3.35 1.85 -15.07
C THR A 399 3.11 1.07 -16.34
N VAL A 400 2.40 1.65 -17.29
CA VAL A 400 2.34 1.17 -18.67
C VAL A 400 3.43 1.86 -19.46
N LEU A 401 4.22 1.10 -20.21
CA LEU A 401 5.33 1.65 -20.96
C LEU A 401 4.81 2.35 -22.22
N ASP A 402 5.32 3.55 -22.48
CA ASP A 402 4.99 4.32 -23.66
C ASP A 402 5.86 3.86 -24.83
N HIS A 403 5.22 3.20 -25.76
CA HIS A 403 5.80 2.89 -27.06
C HIS A 403 5.34 3.99 -28.02
N ALA A 404 5.97 5.15 -27.99
CA ALA A 404 5.57 6.40 -28.66
C ALA A 404 5.20 6.23 -30.17
N GLU A 405 5.60 5.15 -30.79
CA GLU A 405 5.26 4.78 -32.17
C GLU A 405 4.32 3.56 -32.24
N SER A 406 3.87 3.02 -31.12
CA SER A 406 2.94 1.90 -31.18
C SER A 406 1.59 2.41 -31.68
N SER A 407 1.46 2.35 -32.95
CA SER A 407 0.23 2.64 -33.72
C SER A 407 -0.85 1.55 -33.51
N ILE A 408 -0.86 0.86 -32.37
CA ILE A 408 -1.84 -0.16 -32.07
C ILE A 408 -2.72 0.34 -30.92
N PRO A 409 -3.79 1.12 -31.22
CA PRO A 409 -4.77 1.53 -30.20
C PRO A 409 -5.34 0.34 -29.44
N THR A 410 -5.50 -0.80 -30.11
CA THR A 410 -6.02 -2.06 -29.56
C THR A 410 -5.19 -2.61 -28.41
N LYS A 411 -3.87 -2.41 -28.35
CA LYS A 411 -3.04 -2.90 -27.25
C LYS A 411 -3.24 -2.08 -25.98
N GLY A 412 -3.35 -0.76 -26.08
CA GLY A 412 -3.73 0.12 -24.96
C GLY A 412 -5.13 -0.19 -24.43
N GLU A 413 -6.09 -0.45 -25.34
CA GLU A 413 -7.42 -0.92 -24.97
C GLU A 413 -7.34 -2.24 -24.18
N ALA A 414 -6.58 -3.23 -24.65
CA ALA A 414 -6.42 -4.51 -23.95
C ALA A 414 -5.73 -4.37 -22.59
N ILE A 415 -4.69 -3.51 -22.49
CA ILE A 415 -3.99 -3.22 -21.24
C ILE A 415 -4.92 -2.58 -20.22
N SER A 416 -5.64 -1.52 -20.61
CA SER A 416 -6.56 -0.81 -19.71
C SER A 416 -7.71 -1.71 -19.26
N ALA A 417 -8.31 -2.50 -20.16
CA ALA A 417 -9.35 -3.46 -19.82
C ALA A 417 -8.83 -4.54 -18.83
N TYR A 418 -7.63 -5.09 -19.09
CA TYR A 418 -7.07 -6.11 -18.21
C TYR A 418 -6.76 -5.56 -16.82
N LEU A 419 -6.03 -4.44 -16.72
CA LEU A 419 -5.65 -3.85 -15.43
C LEU A 419 -6.87 -3.41 -14.64
N GLN A 420 -7.88 -2.81 -15.29
CA GLN A 420 -9.12 -2.42 -14.64
C GLN A 420 -9.85 -3.62 -14.05
N LEU A 421 -10.14 -4.63 -14.86
CA LEU A 421 -10.86 -5.82 -14.41
C LEU A 421 -10.08 -6.66 -13.39
N ALA A 422 -8.75 -6.78 -13.56
CA ALA A 422 -7.93 -7.51 -12.61
C ALA A 422 -7.88 -6.81 -11.24
N THR A 423 -7.90 -5.48 -11.22
CA THR A 423 -7.91 -4.70 -9.98
C THR A 423 -9.27 -4.76 -9.30
N GLU A 424 -10.38 -4.65 -10.05
CA GLU A 424 -11.74 -4.83 -9.55
C GLU A 424 -11.98 -6.23 -8.97
N GLU A 425 -11.56 -7.26 -9.71
CA GLU A 425 -11.69 -8.63 -9.25
C GLU A 425 -10.80 -8.90 -8.03
N SER A 426 -9.64 -8.26 -7.96
CA SER A 426 -8.79 -8.32 -6.76
C SER A 426 -9.47 -7.69 -5.55
N TYR A 427 -10.09 -6.52 -5.70
CA TYR A 427 -10.87 -5.88 -4.64
C TYR A 427 -11.98 -6.81 -4.14
N THR A 428 -12.73 -7.41 -5.07
CA THR A 428 -13.92 -8.19 -4.77
C THR A 428 -13.61 -9.57 -4.16
N SER A 429 -12.57 -10.24 -4.64
CA SER A 429 -12.29 -11.64 -4.29
C SER A 429 -10.95 -11.82 -3.56
N VAL A 430 -9.84 -11.39 -4.16
CA VAL A 430 -8.48 -11.69 -3.66
C VAL A 430 -8.18 -10.94 -2.35
N ARG A 431 -8.44 -9.63 -2.32
CA ARG A 431 -8.23 -8.78 -1.12
C ARG A 431 -9.10 -9.25 0.04
N GLY A 432 -10.40 -9.47 -0.21
CA GLY A 432 -11.33 -9.94 0.80
C GLY A 432 -10.89 -11.29 1.39
N TYR A 433 -10.45 -12.23 0.53
CA TYR A 433 -9.86 -13.49 0.95
C TYR A 433 -8.61 -13.24 1.79
N TYR A 434 -7.67 -12.43 1.29
CA TYR A 434 -6.41 -12.12 1.94
C TYR A 434 -6.60 -11.54 3.34
N PHE A 435 -7.45 -10.54 3.49
CA PHE A 435 -7.71 -9.91 4.78
C PHE A 435 -8.47 -10.84 5.74
N ASN A 436 -9.55 -11.46 5.30
CA ASN A 436 -10.47 -12.16 6.20
C ASN A 436 -10.13 -13.63 6.42
N ARG A 437 -9.32 -14.25 5.55
CA ARG A 437 -8.89 -15.65 5.68
C ARG A 437 -7.42 -15.82 6.06
N ILE A 438 -6.58 -14.84 5.74
CA ILE A 438 -5.14 -14.91 6.00
C ILE A 438 -4.73 -13.93 7.09
N ILE A 439 -4.81 -12.62 6.87
CA ILE A 439 -4.25 -11.64 7.80
C ILE A 439 -4.98 -11.66 9.14
N LYS A 440 -6.28 -11.39 9.15
CA LYS A 440 -7.05 -11.27 10.41
C LYS A 440 -6.98 -12.53 11.27
N PRO A 441 -7.24 -13.76 10.75
CA PRO A 441 -7.15 -14.96 11.57
C PRO A 441 -5.72 -15.36 11.96
N LYS A 442 -4.75 -15.10 11.07
CA LYS A 442 -3.35 -15.50 11.25
C LYS A 442 -2.64 -14.66 12.29
N TYR A 443 -2.86 -13.34 12.29
CA TYR A 443 -2.15 -12.41 13.16
C TYR A 443 -2.98 -11.90 14.35
N PHE A 444 -4.31 -11.88 14.27
CA PHE A 444 -5.12 -11.41 15.40
C PHE A 444 -5.72 -12.54 16.22
N GLY A 445 -5.68 -13.79 15.69
CA GLY A 445 -6.21 -14.95 16.36
C GLY A 445 -7.74 -15.05 16.32
N THR A 446 -8.29 -16.01 17.08
CA THR A 446 -9.73 -16.30 17.12
C THR A 446 -10.33 -16.21 18.52
N ASP A 447 -9.51 -16.13 19.59
CA ASP A 447 -9.98 -15.95 20.96
C ASP A 447 -10.17 -14.47 21.30
N ASP A 448 -11.40 -14.03 21.23
CA ASP A 448 -11.79 -12.63 21.48
C ASP A 448 -12.41 -12.42 22.88
N SER A 449 -12.09 -13.26 23.85
CA SER A 449 -12.66 -13.19 25.20
C SER A 449 -12.48 -11.82 25.87
N GLU A 450 -11.52 -11.01 25.42
CA GLU A 450 -11.21 -9.66 25.94
C GLU A 450 -11.41 -8.54 24.91
N GLY A 451 -12.00 -8.83 23.74
CA GLY A 451 -12.22 -7.86 22.67
C GLY A 451 -10.95 -7.45 21.90
N THR A 452 -9.80 -8.06 22.19
CA THR A 452 -8.52 -7.68 21.56
C THR A 452 -8.50 -7.96 20.07
N VAL A 453 -9.08 -9.09 19.63
CA VAL A 453 -9.19 -9.47 18.22
C VAL A 453 -10.13 -8.52 17.48
N THR A 454 -11.34 -8.29 18.01
CA THR A 454 -12.31 -7.34 17.43
C THR A 454 -11.71 -5.95 17.29
N ASN A 455 -11.02 -5.46 18.33
CA ASN A 455 -10.40 -4.13 18.30
C ASN A 455 -9.23 -4.09 17.29
N SER A 456 -8.40 -5.14 17.21
CA SER A 456 -7.32 -5.21 16.21
C SER A 456 -7.86 -5.20 14.78
N ILE A 457 -8.98 -5.89 14.53
CA ILE A 457 -9.65 -5.89 13.21
C ILE A 457 -10.13 -4.47 12.86
N ALA A 458 -10.79 -3.79 13.79
CA ALA A 458 -11.28 -2.43 13.56
C ALA A 458 -10.14 -1.44 13.33
N LEU A 459 -9.03 -1.56 14.08
CA LEU A 459 -7.84 -0.74 13.87
C LEU A 459 -7.10 -1.07 12.58
N PHE A 460 -7.08 -2.34 12.18
CA PHE A 460 -6.57 -2.75 10.87
C PHE A 460 -7.33 -2.06 9.73
N ASP A 461 -8.65 -2.07 9.78
CA ASP A 461 -9.47 -1.41 8.76
C ASP A 461 -9.16 0.10 8.71
N ILE A 462 -9.02 0.78 9.87
CA ILE A 462 -8.58 2.19 9.94
C ILE A 462 -7.19 2.39 9.31
N ILE A 463 -6.24 1.50 9.59
CA ILE A 463 -4.88 1.57 9.04
C ILE A 463 -4.90 1.48 7.52
N ILE A 464 -5.62 0.48 6.99
CA ILE A 464 -5.72 0.25 5.54
C ILE A 464 -6.39 1.43 4.82
N ASP A 465 -7.46 1.97 5.39
CA ASP A 465 -8.21 3.09 4.81
C ASP A 465 -7.43 4.41 4.82
N ASN A 466 -6.38 4.51 5.65
CA ASN A 466 -5.54 5.70 5.77
C ASN A 466 -4.11 5.50 5.23
N ILE A 467 -3.90 4.54 4.32
CA ILE A 467 -2.62 4.42 3.62
C ILE A 467 -2.47 5.58 2.64
N GLU A 468 -1.47 6.40 2.87
CA GLU A 468 -1.15 7.60 2.11
C GLU A 468 0.12 7.43 1.27
N PHE A 469 0.16 8.11 0.14
CA PHE A 469 1.31 8.18 -0.74
C PHE A 469 1.49 9.63 -1.19
N GLU A 470 2.70 10.13 -1.04
CA GLU A 470 3.02 11.51 -1.32
C GLU A 470 3.90 11.64 -2.57
N TYR A 471 3.73 12.75 -3.31
CA TYR A 471 4.57 13.10 -4.45
C TYR A 471 6.06 12.91 -4.16
N TRP A 472 6.54 13.48 -3.06
CA TRP A 472 7.95 13.48 -2.71
C TRP A 472 8.53 12.10 -2.36
N THR A 473 7.71 11.13 -1.98
CA THR A 473 8.17 9.75 -1.78
C THR A 473 8.24 8.98 -3.08
N VAL A 474 7.22 9.11 -3.93
CA VAL A 474 7.18 8.46 -5.25
C VAL A 474 8.32 8.96 -6.14
N TYR A 475 8.56 10.28 -6.14
CA TYR A 475 9.63 10.91 -6.93
C TYR A 475 10.94 11.12 -6.15
N SER A 476 11.11 10.52 -4.97
CA SER A 476 12.26 10.76 -4.11
C SER A 476 13.62 10.61 -4.79
N PRO A 477 13.89 9.57 -5.61
CA PRO A 477 15.16 9.47 -6.33
C PRO A 477 15.45 10.65 -7.26
N GLN A 478 14.42 11.22 -7.88
CA GLN A 478 14.53 12.40 -8.75
C GLN A 478 14.75 13.67 -7.95
N LEU A 479 14.23 13.71 -6.73
CA LEU A 479 14.32 14.83 -5.78
C LEU A 479 15.55 14.72 -4.84
N ASN A 480 16.66 14.20 -5.34
CA ASN A 480 17.89 14.00 -4.55
C ASN A 480 17.68 13.14 -3.29
N ASN A 481 16.84 12.10 -3.40
CA ASN A 481 16.51 11.20 -2.30
C ASN A 481 15.93 11.93 -1.07
N VAL A 482 15.03 12.87 -1.27
CA VAL A 482 14.48 13.72 -0.21
C VAL A 482 13.79 12.92 0.90
N ALA A 483 13.23 11.74 0.60
CA ALA A 483 12.68 10.86 1.61
C ALA A 483 13.71 10.47 2.69
N TRP A 484 14.99 10.42 2.34
CA TRP A 484 16.06 10.12 3.29
C TRP A 484 16.45 11.32 4.17
N LEU A 485 16.06 12.52 3.81
CA LEU A 485 16.38 13.72 4.61
C LEU A 485 15.83 13.62 6.03
N TRP A 486 14.59 13.10 6.17
CA TRP A 486 13.99 12.86 7.47
C TRP A 486 14.79 11.82 8.27
N ARG A 487 15.10 10.66 7.70
CA ARG A 487 15.91 9.61 8.35
C ARG A 487 17.27 10.15 8.81
N HIS A 488 17.95 10.88 7.94
CA HIS A 488 19.24 11.49 8.26
C HIS A 488 19.09 12.50 9.39
N SER A 489 18.00 13.27 9.40
CA SER A 489 17.73 14.23 10.47
C SER A 489 17.55 13.55 11.82
N VAL A 490 16.96 12.36 11.86
CA VAL A 490 16.83 11.56 13.09
C VAL A 490 18.20 10.99 13.51
N ALA A 491 18.96 10.44 12.57
CA ALA A 491 20.24 9.75 12.84
C ALA A 491 21.37 10.71 13.23
N TYR A 492 21.39 11.90 12.64
CA TYR A 492 22.47 12.84 12.84
C TYR A 492 22.10 13.96 13.81
N SER A 493 23.12 14.62 14.36
CA SER A 493 22.93 15.83 15.16
C SER A 493 22.56 17.00 14.23
N GLY A 494 21.53 17.74 14.58
CA GLY A 494 21.07 18.90 13.83
C GLY A 494 19.56 18.96 13.72
N THR A 495 19.10 19.94 12.96
CA THR A 495 17.69 20.15 12.63
C THR A 495 17.40 19.69 11.21
N LEU A 496 16.14 19.45 10.89
CA LEU A 496 15.72 19.13 9.53
C LEU A 496 16.05 20.27 8.56
N GLU A 497 15.74 21.50 8.94
CA GLU A 497 16.08 22.71 8.20
C GLU A 497 17.60 22.87 8.02
N GLY A 498 18.38 22.54 9.05
CA GLY A 498 19.83 22.61 8.98
C GLY A 498 20.43 21.66 7.96
N LEU A 499 19.95 20.41 7.90
CA LEU A 499 20.38 19.44 6.89
C LEU A 499 19.89 19.83 5.50
N TYR A 500 18.63 20.23 5.37
CA TYR A 500 18.09 20.70 4.09
C TYR A 500 18.95 21.83 3.49
N LYS A 501 19.34 22.82 4.31
CA LYS A 501 20.17 23.95 3.86
C LYS A 501 21.54 23.55 3.33
N THR A 502 22.07 22.38 3.70
CA THR A 502 23.38 21.94 3.18
C THR A 502 23.35 21.67 1.67
N GLU A 503 22.19 21.25 1.15
CA GLU A 503 21.97 20.91 -0.25
C GLU A 503 20.72 21.63 -0.85
N GLN A 504 20.27 22.72 -0.22
CA GLN A 504 19.04 23.42 -0.57
C GLN A 504 18.92 23.70 -2.07
N ALA A 505 19.99 24.29 -2.66
CA ALA A 505 19.97 24.64 -4.08
C ALA A 505 19.81 23.42 -5.00
N LEU A 506 20.32 22.26 -4.58
CA LEU A 506 20.16 21.01 -5.31
C LEU A 506 18.74 20.47 -5.18
N TYR A 507 18.16 20.48 -3.97
CA TYR A 507 16.77 20.08 -3.77
C TYR A 507 15.80 20.96 -4.58
N GLU A 508 15.99 22.28 -4.53
CA GLU A 508 15.16 23.26 -5.26
C GLU A 508 15.32 23.09 -6.78
N GLU A 509 16.54 22.88 -7.29
CA GLU A 509 16.79 22.57 -8.70
C GLU A 509 16.08 21.27 -9.12
N LYS A 510 16.16 20.23 -8.30
CA LYS A 510 15.61 18.92 -8.65
C LYS A 510 14.08 18.88 -8.64
N ILE A 511 13.41 19.59 -7.74
CA ILE A 511 11.94 19.67 -7.75
C ILE A 511 11.46 20.50 -8.95
N GLU A 512 12.15 21.60 -9.28
CA GLU A 512 11.88 22.40 -10.48
C GLU A 512 12.09 21.58 -11.77
N ASP A 513 13.23 20.89 -11.91
CA ASP A 513 13.54 20.00 -13.03
C ASP A 513 12.46 18.92 -13.22
N THR A 514 12.00 18.31 -12.10
CA THR A 514 11.02 17.24 -12.13
C THR A 514 9.65 17.77 -12.54
N ASP A 515 9.24 18.90 -11.97
CA ASP A 515 7.99 19.55 -12.31
C ASP A 515 8.01 20.03 -13.77
N ASP A 516 9.03 20.77 -14.20
CA ASP A 516 9.18 21.22 -15.57
C ASP A 516 9.06 20.06 -16.55
N TRP A 517 9.70 18.96 -16.23
CA TRP A 517 9.66 17.77 -17.05
C TRP A 517 8.23 17.15 -17.09
N LEU A 518 7.55 17.02 -15.96
CA LEU A 518 6.18 16.51 -15.88
C LEU A 518 5.16 17.45 -16.54
N PHE A 519 5.39 18.78 -16.49
CA PHE A 519 4.52 19.79 -17.13
C PHE A 519 4.79 19.96 -18.64
N GLU A 520 6.04 19.80 -19.10
CA GLU A 520 6.43 20.13 -20.49
C GLU A 520 6.22 18.99 -21.49
N ARG A 521 6.03 17.75 -21.02
CA ARG A 521 5.87 16.55 -21.85
C ARG A 521 4.85 16.64 -23.00
N GLY A 522 3.88 17.54 -22.93
CA GLY A 522 2.92 17.75 -24.00
C GLY A 522 3.38 18.66 -25.13
N LYS A 523 4.53 19.34 -24.97
CA LYS A 523 5.01 20.31 -25.97
C LYS A 523 5.91 19.67 -27.03
N TYR A 524 6.49 18.51 -26.77
CA TYR A 524 7.46 17.88 -27.68
C TYR A 524 6.92 16.70 -28.50
N SER A 525 5.67 16.26 -28.25
CA SER A 525 5.07 15.13 -28.98
C SER A 525 4.30 15.54 -30.25
N THR A 526 4.47 16.75 -30.75
CA THR A 526 3.78 17.25 -31.97
C THR A 526 4.71 17.63 -33.12
N ASP A 527 5.98 17.25 -33.10
CA ASP A 527 6.86 17.46 -34.27
C ASP A 527 7.41 16.14 -34.83
#